data_bd728d9ea55f3c1a88203954c2f40e16
#
_entry.id   bd728d9ea55f3c1a88203954c2f40e16
#
_cell.length_a   1.000
_cell.length_b   1.000
_cell.length_c   1.000
_cell.angle_alpha   90.00
_cell.angle_beta   90.00
_cell.angle_gamma   90.00
#
_symmetry.space_group_name_H-M   'P 1'
#
loop_
_entity.id
_entity.type
_entity.pdbx_description
1 polymer ?
#
loop_
_entity_poly.entity_id
_entity_poly.type
_entity_poly.pdbx_seq_one_letter_code
_entity_poly.pdbx_strand_id
1 'polypeptide(L)'
;MIRHITGILFLITFSTAAIGAGGLVEHRGPGIISWEKGTVSATGDSRAVISPRGTPTDSYNGARTTLNRARMDAFREARDAALERLVNAVRSLRIDAEKTVGDAIEEHDITQARLAEALMHSAKVREKPAGHLGSSAEATLSFGDIIAALPYTFPGNDFPSRDDAKIRTDYTGLVIDGRGLSMVPMLFPSVFNEHGLEIYGRPFVSGRHAGATGMAAYCRNEDEAMKHRKAGSRPYYAVAVRSLRGCPVISDRDARRILSSPFTTERLKKCGVIIILDAKNGGS
;
A
#
# COMPACT_ATOMS: atom_id res chain seq x y z
N MET A 1 -35.56 -59.89 3.28
CA MET A 1 -35.70 -58.44 3.13
C MET A 1 -34.41 -57.79 3.58
N ILE A 2 -33.51 -57.49 2.66
CA ILE A 2 -32.20 -56.86 2.93
C ILE A 2 -32.26 -55.44 2.35
N ARG A 3 -32.23 -54.42 3.20
CA ARG A 3 -32.22 -53.03 2.80
C ARG A 3 -30.76 -52.59 2.60
N HIS A 4 -30.41 -52.29 1.35
CA HIS A 4 -29.13 -51.64 1.02
C HIS A 4 -29.21 -50.16 1.38
N ILE A 5 -28.34 -49.71 2.29
CA ILE A 5 -28.11 -48.30 2.58
C ILE A 5 -26.93 -47.87 1.71
N THR A 6 -27.22 -47.06 0.70
CA THR A 6 -26.22 -46.46 -0.17
C THR A 6 -25.73 -45.16 0.53
N GLY A 7 -24.55 -45.23 1.13
CA GLY A 7 -23.90 -44.09 1.69
C GLY A 7 -23.28 -43.18 0.59
N ILE A 8 -23.79 -41.96 0.45
CA ILE A 8 -23.19 -40.94 -0.44
C ILE A 8 -22.02 -40.33 0.31
N LEU A 9 -20.82 -40.66 -0.16
CA LEU A 9 -19.56 -40.05 0.33
C LEU A 9 -19.43 -38.65 -0.28
N PHE A 10 -19.67 -37.61 0.50
CA PHE A 10 -19.42 -36.23 0.10
C PHE A 10 -17.90 -35.98 0.14
N LEU A 11 -17.26 -35.94 -1.02
CA LEU A 11 -15.86 -35.56 -1.16
C LEU A 11 -15.78 -34.05 -1.00
N ILE A 12 -15.42 -33.55 0.19
CA ILE A 12 -15.08 -32.14 0.40
C ILE A 12 -13.68 -31.93 -0.18
N THR A 13 -13.61 -31.41 -1.40
CA THR A 13 -12.37 -30.92 -1.97
C THR A 13 -11.97 -29.62 -1.26
N PHE A 14 -11.05 -29.72 -0.32
CA PHE A 14 -10.33 -28.55 0.17
C PHE A 14 -9.51 -27.98 -1.00
N SER A 15 -10.02 -26.90 -1.59
CA SER A 15 -9.22 -26.07 -2.47
C SER A 15 -8.16 -25.40 -1.60
N THR A 16 -6.96 -25.96 -1.58
CA THR A 16 -5.78 -25.25 -1.07
C THR A 16 -5.54 -24.06 -1.99
N ALA A 17 -6.07 -22.89 -1.61
CA ALA A 17 -5.64 -21.65 -2.21
C ALA A 17 -4.11 -21.62 -2.06
N ALA A 18 -3.40 -21.65 -3.17
CA ALA A 18 -1.97 -21.43 -3.20
C ALA A 18 -1.72 -20.09 -2.47
N ILE A 19 -1.04 -20.17 -1.32
CA ILE A 19 -0.50 -19.00 -0.64
C ILE A 19 0.59 -18.49 -1.59
N GLY A 20 0.16 -17.70 -2.58
CA GLY A 20 1.06 -16.99 -3.47
C GLY A 20 1.97 -16.14 -2.59
N ALA A 21 3.26 -16.17 -2.89
CA ALA A 21 4.26 -15.23 -2.38
C ALA A 21 3.81 -13.81 -2.77
N GLY A 22 2.91 -13.24 -1.98
CA GLY A 22 2.36 -11.90 -2.18
C GLY A 22 2.95 -10.99 -1.12
N GLY A 23 3.50 -9.86 -1.53
CA GLY A 23 4.03 -8.83 -0.65
C GLY A 23 3.05 -8.36 0.42
N LEU A 24 3.46 -7.44 1.27
CA LEU A 24 2.63 -6.96 2.36
C LEU A 24 1.37 -6.25 1.83
N VAL A 25 0.21 -6.86 2.07
CA VAL A 25 -1.10 -6.38 1.63
C VAL A 25 -2.01 -6.26 2.84
N GLU A 26 -2.69 -5.12 2.97
CA GLU A 26 -3.75 -4.89 3.94
C GLU A 26 -5.11 -4.79 3.24
N HIS A 27 -6.11 -5.45 3.81
CA HIS A 27 -7.50 -5.31 3.38
C HIS A 27 -8.21 -4.29 4.28
N ARG A 28 -8.84 -3.29 3.67
CA ARG A 28 -9.62 -2.25 4.34
C ARG A 28 -11.03 -2.24 3.76
N GLY A 29 -11.90 -3.10 4.31
CA GLY A 29 -13.19 -3.38 3.70
C GLY A 29 -13.01 -3.89 2.26
N PRO A 30 -13.63 -3.27 1.26
CA PRO A 30 -13.46 -3.63 -0.14
C PRO A 30 -12.18 -3.06 -0.78
N GLY A 31 -11.38 -2.27 -0.04
CA GLY A 31 -10.12 -1.70 -0.49
C GLY A 31 -8.93 -2.59 -0.15
N ILE A 32 -7.91 -2.53 -0.98
CA ILE A 32 -6.64 -3.26 -0.85
C ILE A 32 -5.49 -2.26 -0.87
N ILE A 33 -4.69 -2.24 0.19
CA ILE A 33 -3.45 -1.46 0.28
C ILE A 33 -2.29 -2.42 0.03
N SER A 34 -1.57 -2.25 -1.06
CA SER A 34 -0.36 -3.01 -1.38
C SER A 34 0.88 -2.18 -1.04
N TRP A 35 1.49 -2.47 0.09
CA TRP A 35 2.67 -1.77 0.58
C TRP A 35 3.94 -2.10 -0.21
N GLU A 36 4.00 -3.29 -0.81
CA GLU A 36 5.09 -3.68 -1.70
C GLU A 36 5.02 -2.91 -3.03
N LYS A 37 3.83 -2.84 -3.63
CA LYS A 37 3.62 -2.16 -4.92
C LYS A 37 3.49 -0.65 -4.77
N GLY A 38 3.25 -0.14 -3.57
CA GLY A 38 2.97 1.27 -3.32
C GLY A 38 1.67 1.74 -3.96
N THR A 39 0.59 0.96 -3.84
CA THR A 39 -0.71 1.27 -4.45
C THR A 39 -1.86 0.98 -3.51
N VAL A 40 -2.94 1.75 -3.67
CA VAL A 40 -4.25 1.46 -3.10
C VAL A 40 -5.18 1.11 -4.25
N SER A 41 -5.97 0.05 -4.10
CA SER A 41 -6.98 -0.33 -5.09
C SER A 41 -8.30 -0.70 -4.42
N ALA A 42 -9.40 -0.57 -5.17
CA ALA A 42 -10.72 -1.02 -4.73
C ALA A 42 -11.53 -1.49 -5.93
N THR A 43 -12.45 -2.41 -5.68
CA THR A 43 -13.36 -2.94 -6.70
C THR A 43 -14.78 -2.50 -6.44
N GLY A 44 -15.50 -2.21 -7.51
CA GLY A 44 -16.94 -1.94 -7.51
C GLY A 44 -17.62 -2.88 -8.48
N ASP A 45 -18.80 -3.35 -8.12
CA ASP A 45 -19.61 -4.25 -8.93
C ASP A 45 -21.01 -3.70 -9.05
N SER A 46 -21.62 -3.85 -10.23
CA SER A 46 -23.02 -3.52 -10.46
C SER A 46 -23.64 -4.48 -11.48
N ARG A 47 -24.96 -4.43 -11.62
CA ARG A 47 -25.71 -5.25 -12.56
C ARG A 47 -26.78 -4.40 -13.26
N ALA A 48 -26.94 -4.64 -14.55
CA ALA A 48 -28.04 -4.06 -15.33
C ALA A 48 -29.39 -4.41 -14.69
N VAL A 49 -30.20 -3.41 -14.43
CA VAL A 49 -31.50 -3.59 -13.80
C VAL A 49 -32.49 -4.13 -14.82
N ILE A 50 -33.08 -5.26 -14.48
CA ILE A 50 -34.12 -5.93 -15.28
C ILE A 50 -35.38 -6.04 -14.43
N SER A 51 -36.50 -5.55 -14.96
CA SER A 51 -37.79 -5.67 -14.29
C SER A 51 -38.22 -7.15 -14.15
N PRO A 52 -39.16 -7.48 -13.23
CA PRO A 52 -39.70 -8.84 -13.09
C PRO A 52 -40.31 -9.42 -14.39
N ARG A 53 -40.68 -8.55 -15.33
CA ARG A 53 -41.21 -8.92 -16.65
C ARG A 53 -40.12 -9.12 -17.72
N GLY A 54 -38.85 -9.12 -17.32
CA GLY A 54 -37.71 -9.30 -18.22
C GLY A 54 -37.35 -8.06 -19.06
N THR A 55 -37.90 -6.89 -18.75
CA THR A 55 -37.63 -5.66 -19.49
C THR A 55 -36.49 -4.89 -18.84
N PRO A 56 -35.44 -4.47 -19.60
CA PRO A 56 -34.39 -3.61 -19.06
C PRO A 56 -34.95 -2.24 -18.65
N THR A 57 -34.50 -1.79 -17.48
CA THR A 57 -34.91 -0.49 -16.90
C THR A 57 -33.69 0.36 -16.57
N ASP A 58 -33.86 1.67 -16.70
CA ASP A 58 -32.89 2.66 -16.25
C ASP A 58 -32.76 2.62 -14.72
N SER A 59 -31.55 2.57 -14.21
CA SER A 59 -31.27 2.42 -12.77
C SER A 59 -31.66 3.63 -11.94
N TYR A 60 -31.75 4.84 -12.55
CA TYR A 60 -32.07 6.08 -11.84
C TYR A 60 -33.57 6.33 -11.71
N ASN A 61 -34.31 6.11 -12.79
CA ASN A 61 -35.74 6.49 -12.83
C ASN A 61 -36.68 5.31 -13.06
N GLY A 62 -36.17 4.09 -13.23
CA GLY A 62 -36.96 2.88 -13.46
C GLY A 62 -37.67 2.83 -14.81
N ALA A 63 -37.45 3.81 -15.71
CA ALA A 63 -38.04 3.84 -17.01
C ALA A 63 -37.56 2.67 -17.89
N ARG A 64 -38.43 2.23 -18.81
CA ARG A 64 -38.04 1.20 -19.78
C ARG A 64 -36.91 1.68 -20.67
N THR A 65 -35.88 0.87 -20.85
CA THR A 65 -34.71 1.20 -21.68
C THR A 65 -34.26 -0.02 -22.52
N THR A 66 -33.18 0.15 -23.27
CA THR A 66 -32.56 -0.95 -24.01
C THR A 66 -31.57 -1.71 -23.12
N LEU A 67 -31.32 -2.99 -23.43
CA LEU A 67 -30.36 -3.81 -22.70
C LEU A 67 -28.94 -3.21 -22.73
N ASN A 68 -28.54 -2.62 -23.86
CA ASN A 68 -27.25 -1.96 -23.99
C ASN A 68 -27.15 -0.75 -23.08
N ARG A 69 -28.19 0.05 -22.97
CA ARG A 69 -28.24 1.21 -22.06
C ARG A 69 -28.16 0.76 -20.60
N ALA A 70 -28.95 -0.22 -20.19
CA ALA A 70 -28.91 -0.76 -18.83
C ALA A 70 -27.52 -1.35 -18.47
N ARG A 71 -26.83 -1.97 -19.43
CA ARG A 71 -25.43 -2.41 -19.23
C ARG A 71 -24.46 -1.25 -19.08
N MET A 72 -24.61 -0.18 -19.88
CA MET A 72 -23.79 1.02 -19.74
C MET A 72 -23.98 1.70 -18.39
N ASP A 73 -25.22 1.72 -17.89
CA ASP A 73 -25.51 2.26 -16.56
C ASP A 73 -24.84 1.39 -15.46
N ALA A 74 -24.89 0.06 -15.60
CA ALA A 74 -24.18 -0.84 -14.68
C ALA A 74 -22.64 -0.64 -14.71
N PHE A 75 -22.04 -0.33 -15.86
CA PHE A 75 -20.60 0.01 -15.93
C PHE A 75 -20.30 1.30 -15.16
N ARG A 76 -21.12 2.34 -15.32
CA ARG A 76 -20.96 3.60 -14.59
C ARG A 76 -21.07 3.37 -13.08
N GLU A 77 -22.10 2.68 -12.63
CA GLU A 77 -22.31 2.39 -11.22
C GLU A 77 -21.16 1.55 -10.62
N ALA A 78 -20.66 0.54 -11.34
CA ALA A 78 -19.50 -0.24 -10.91
C ALA A 78 -18.26 0.65 -10.77
N ARG A 79 -18.03 1.55 -11.72
CA ARG A 79 -16.94 2.53 -11.68
C ARG A 79 -17.07 3.49 -10.50
N ASP A 80 -18.24 4.07 -10.32
CA ASP A 80 -18.50 5.04 -9.24
C ASP A 80 -18.32 4.35 -7.86
N ALA A 81 -18.85 3.15 -7.70
CA ALA A 81 -18.64 2.34 -6.50
C ALA A 81 -17.16 1.99 -6.25
N ALA A 82 -16.38 1.69 -7.31
CA ALA A 82 -14.95 1.44 -7.18
C ALA A 82 -14.20 2.70 -6.72
N LEU A 83 -14.52 3.86 -7.26
CA LEU A 83 -13.90 5.13 -6.88
C LEU A 83 -14.26 5.55 -5.44
N GLU A 84 -15.51 5.42 -5.03
CA GLU A 84 -15.95 5.69 -3.66
C GLU A 84 -15.21 4.80 -2.66
N ARG A 85 -15.13 3.50 -2.93
CA ARG A 85 -14.40 2.54 -2.10
C ARG A 85 -12.90 2.82 -2.08
N LEU A 86 -12.32 3.27 -3.20
CA LEU A 86 -10.92 3.70 -3.27
C LEU A 86 -10.68 4.91 -2.37
N VAL A 87 -11.55 5.93 -2.39
CA VAL A 87 -11.46 7.09 -1.49
C VAL A 87 -11.44 6.64 -0.03
N ASN A 88 -12.35 5.75 0.36
CA ASN A 88 -12.42 5.25 1.73
C ASN A 88 -11.16 4.48 2.13
N ALA A 89 -10.60 3.67 1.21
CA ALA A 89 -9.35 2.95 1.45
C ALA A 89 -8.16 3.93 1.58
N VAL A 90 -8.09 4.97 0.73
CA VAL A 90 -7.05 6.01 0.80
C VAL A 90 -7.15 6.79 2.12
N ARG A 91 -8.35 7.17 2.59
CA ARG A 91 -8.53 7.84 3.88
C ARG A 91 -7.99 7.01 5.05
N SER A 92 -8.07 5.68 4.99
CA SER A 92 -7.56 4.78 6.03
C SER A 92 -6.04 4.57 6.01
N LEU A 93 -5.36 5.06 4.97
CA LEU A 93 -3.91 4.88 4.82
C LEU A 93 -3.15 5.67 5.89
N ARG A 94 -2.23 5.01 6.59
CA ARG A 94 -1.41 5.65 7.62
C ARG A 94 -0.34 6.53 6.98
N ILE A 95 -0.30 7.78 7.40
CA ILE A 95 0.77 8.72 7.04
C ILE A 95 1.99 8.42 7.91
N ASP A 96 1.79 8.38 9.21
CA ASP A 96 2.79 8.08 10.25
C ASP A 96 2.14 7.29 11.41
N ALA A 97 2.78 7.26 12.58
CA ALA A 97 2.28 6.56 13.76
C ALA A 97 0.96 7.10 14.32
N GLU A 98 0.66 8.37 14.09
CA GLU A 98 -0.40 9.13 14.77
C GLU A 98 -1.54 9.49 13.82
N LYS A 99 -1.24 9.68 12.51
CA LYS A 99 -2.17 10.24 11.53
C LYS A 99 -2.42 9.33 10.34
N THR A 100 -3.65 9.40 9.85
CA THR A 100 -4.05 8.84 8.56
C THR A 100 -4.25 9.93 7.51
N VAL A 101 -4.43 9.54 6.26
CA VAL A 101 -4.82 10.49 5.19
C VAL A 101 -6.18 11.13 5.50
N GLY A 102 -7.09 10.40 6.15
CA GLY A 102 -8.36 10.94 6.62
C GLY A 102 -8.18 12.11 7.57
N ASP A 103 -7.29 11.97 8.57
CA ASP A 103 -6.98 13.04 9.53
C ASP A 103 -6.39 14.27 8.83
N ALA A 104 -5.49 14.05 7.86
CA ALA A 104 -4.91 15.15 7.08
C ALA A 104 -5.94 15.89 6.20
N ILE A 105 -6.97 15.20 5.74
CA ILE A 105 -8.09 15.82 5.01
C ILE A 105 -8.93 16.70 5.96
N GLU A 106 -9.17 16.23 7.17
CA GLU A 106 -9.97 16.96 8.17
C GLU A 106 -9.22 18.18 8.73
N GLU A 107 -7.88 18.11 8.82
CA GLU A 107 -7.06 19.23 9.28
C GLU A 107 -6.79 20.30 8.19
N HIS A 108 -6.86 19.93 6.90
CA HIS A 108 -6.45 20.79 5.79
C HIS A 108 -7.36 20.66 4.57
N ASP A 109 -8.20 21.62 4.30
CA ASP A 109 -9.10 21.66 3.14
C ASP A 109 -8.36 21.48 1.80
N ILE A 110 -7.13 22.02 1.70
CA ILE A 110 -6.30 21.86 0.49
C ILE A 110 -5.98 20.39 0.17
N THR A 111 -5.89 19.54 1.20
CA THR A 111 -5.61 18.11 1.02
C THR A 111 -6.79 17.42 0.32
N GLN A 112 -8.02 17.76 0.69
CA GLN A 112 -9.21 17.22 0.06
C GLN A 112 -9.24 17.57 -1.43
N ALA A 113 -9.00 18.85 -1.79
CA ALA A 113 -8.99 19.30 -3.18
C ALA A 113 -7.92 18.60 -4.03
N ARG A 114 -6.68 18.51 -3.51
CA ARG A 114 -5.57 17.85 -4.21
C ARG A 114 -5.79 16.34 -4.36
N LEU A 115 -6.38 15.68 -3.37
CA LEU A 115 -6.71 14.27 -3.45
C LEU A 115 -7.82 14.00 -4.47
N ALA A 116 -8.84 14.87 -4.53
CA ALA A 116 -9.87 14.80 -5.57
C ALA A 116 -9.27 14.97 -6.97
N GLU A 117 -8.34 15.91 -7.15
CA GLU A 117 -7.58 16.09 -8.39
C GLU A 117 -6.77 14.86 -8.76
N ALA A 118 -6.03 14.28 -7.79
CA ALA A 118 -5.27 13.04 -8.00
C ALA A 118 -6.18 11.88 -8.41
N LEU A 119 -7.34 11.73 -7.79
CA LEU A 119 -8.33 10.71 -8.15
C LEU A 119 -8.86 10.89 -9.57
N MET A 120 -9.15 12.13 -9.99
CA MET A 120 -9.67 12.40 -11.33
C MET A 120 -8.62 12.19 -12.43
N HIS A 121 -7.37 12.53 -12.19
CA HIS A 121 -6.33 12.54 -13.23
C HIS A 121 -5.38 11.34 -13.19
N SER A 122 -5.14 10.76 -12.02
CA SER A 122 -4.13 9.71 -11.83
C SER A 122 -4.72 8.33 -11.51
N ALA A 123 -5.97 8.24 -11.03
CA ALA A 123 -6.58 6.96 -10.75
C ALA A 123 -6.79 6.16 -12.05
N LYS A 124 -6.26 4.94 -12.04
CA LYS A 124 -6.43 4.00 -13.16
C LYS A 124 -7.67 3.16 -12.90
N VAL A 125 -8.66 3.28 -13.77
CA VAL A 125 -9.87 2.46 -13.69
C VAL A 125 -9.87 1.42 -14.81
N ARG A 126 -10.04 0.16 -14.44
CA ARG A 126 -10.20 -0.98 -15.35
C ARG A 126 -11.60 -1.53 -15.20
N GLU A 127 -12.36 -1.48 -16.27
CA GLU A 127 -13.72 -1.99 -16.34
C GLU A 127 -13.74 -3.33 -17.08
N LYS A 128 -14.55 -4.28 -16.61
CA LYS A 128 -14.74 -5.57 -17.25
C LYS A 128 -16.17 -6.08 -17.06
N PRO A 129 -16.72 -6.82 -18.04
CA PRO A 129 -17.99 -7.51 -17.87
C PRO A 129 -17.88 -8.56 -16.76
N ALA A 130 -18.92 -8.65 -15.93
CA ALA A 130 -19.06 -9.68 -14.90
C ALA A 130 -20.30 -10.55 -15.22
N GLY A 131 -20.14 -11.47 -16.15
CA GLY A 131 -21.23 -12.26 -16.69
C GLY A 131 -22.13 -11.47 -17.66
N HIS A 132 -23.36 -11.96 -17.88
CA HIS A 132 -24.25 -11.45 -18.93
C HIS A 132 -24.81 -10.04 -18.63
N LEU A 133 -25.12 -9.75 -17.37
CA LEU A 133 -25.75 -8.49 -16.93
C LEU A 133 -24.89 -7.73 -15.93
N GLY A 134 -23.80 -8.29 -15.48
CA GLY A 134 -22.92 -7.70 -14.48
C GLY A 134 -21.79 -6.91 -15.10
N SER A 135 -21.28 -5.96 -14.31
CA SER A 135 -20.11 -5.14 -14.59
C SER A 135 -19.25 -5.05 -13.34
N SER A 136 -17.96 -5.07 -13.52
CA SER A 136 -16.98 -4.87 -12.45
C SER A 136 -15.98 -3.80 -12.86
N ALA A 137 -15.58 -2.96 -11.92
CA ALA A 137 -14.54 -1.98 -12.11
C ALA A 137 -13.50 -2.10 -10.99
N GLU A 138 -12.23 -1.95 -11.33
CA GLU A 138 -11.12 -1.84 -10.38
C GLU A 138 -10.47 -0.47 -10.53
N ALA A 139 -10.51 0.33 -9.47
CA ALA A 139 -9.84 1.63 -9.40
C ALA A 139 -8.55 1.51 -8.58
N THR A 140 -7.44 2.10 -9.05
CA THR A 140 -6.13 2.04 -8.41
C THR A 140 -5.48 3.40 -8.40
N LEU A 141 -4.88 3.80 -7.26
CA LEU A 141 -4.10 5.02 -7.08
C LEU A 141 -2.73 4.67 -6.51
N SER A 142 -1.67 5.37 -6.96
CA SER A 142 -0.32 5.15 -6.44
C SER A 142 -0.08 5.91 -5.13
N PHE A 143 0.82 5.43 -4.28
CA PHE A 143 1.28 6.18 -3.11
C PHE A 143 1.93 7.51 -3.51
N GLY A 144 2.57 7.57 -4.68
CA GLY A 144 3.18 8.80 -5.18
C GLY A 144 2.15 9.92 -5.39
N ASP A 145 1.03 9.60 -6.01
CA ASP A 145 -0.06 10.57 -6.22
C ASP A 145 -0.68 11.00 -4.89
N ILE A 146 -0.83 10.07 -3.94
CA ILE A 146 -1.32 10.36 -2.59
C ILE A 146 -0.33 11.27 -1.85
N ILE A 147 0.97 10.95 -1.85
CA ILE A 147 2.03 11.75 -1.21
C ILE A 147 2.08 13.17 -1.79
N ALA A 148 1.91 13.32 -3.11
CA ALA A 148 1.90 14.62 -3.75
C ALA A 148 0.68 15.48 -3.35
N ALA A 149 -0.44 14.85 -3.01
CA ALA A 149 -1.64 15.53 -2.54
C ALA A 149 -1.55 15.98 -1.07
N LEU A 150 -0.68 15.36 -0.27
CA LEU A 150 -0.54 15.68 1.15
C LEU A 150 0.20 17.02 1.39
N PRO A 151 -0.12 17.77 2.46
CA PRO A 151 0.45 19.09 2.74
C PRO A 151 1.81 19.00 3.43
N TYR A 152 2.63 18.01 3.09
CA TYR A 152 3.93 17.79 3.72
C TYR A 152 5.08 18.19 2.80
N THR A 153 6.10 18.82 3.39
CA THR A 153 7.33 19.21 2.71
C THR A 153 8.43 18.17 2.94
N PHE A 154 9.36 18.10 2.01
CA PHE A 154 10.57 17.29 2.08
C PHE A 154 11.77 18.23 2.03
N PRO A 155 12.31 18.68 3.19
CA PRO A 155 13.37 19.68 3.24
C PRO A 155 14.66 19.23 2.55
N GLY A 156 14.91 17.91 2.51
CA GLY A 156 16.13 17.35 1.90
C GLY A 156 17.39 17.68 2.68
N ASN A 157 17.26 17.77 4.00
CA ASN A 157 18.37 18.03 4.91
C ASN A 157 19.50 17.00 4.72
N ASP A 158 20.69 17.37 5.13
CA ASP A 158 21.81 16.44 5.19
C ASP A 158 21.57 15.40 6.29
N PHE A 159 22.02 14.17 6.04
CA PHE A 159 22.00 13.13 7.05
C PHE A 159 22.93 13.47 8.21
N PRO A 160 22.66 13.02 9.44
CA PRO A 160 23.55 13.21 10.56
C PRO A 160 24.96 12.69 10.20
N SER A 161 25.95 13.59 10.17
CA SER A 161 27.33 13.22 9.85
C SER A 161 27.97 12.50 11.04
N ARG A 162 28.73 11.44 10.77
CA ARG A 162 29.56 10.73 11.75
C ARG A 162 30.90 10.42 11.14
N ASP A 163 31.87 11.30 11.39
CA ASP A 163 33.22 11.21 10.83
C ASP A 163 34.14 10.17 11.51
N ASP A 164 33.68 9.50 12.55
CA ASP A 164 34.46 8.57 13.38
C ASP A 164 34.57 7.15 12.82
N ALA A 165 33.98 6.88 11.66
CA ALA A 165 34.07 5.57 11.05
C ALA A 165 35.40 5.35 10.30
N LYS A 166 36.26 4.49 10.85
CA LYS A 166 37.56 4.10 10.27
C LYS A 166 37.43 3.35 8.93
N ILE A 167 36.29 2.72 8.66
CA ILE A 167 36.03 1.94 7.45
C ILE A 167 34.69 2.42 6.86
N ARG A 168 34.79 2.98 5.66
CA ARG A 168 33.63 3.35 4.84
C ARG A 168 33.28 2.20 3.90
N THR A 169 32.03 1.76 3.96
CA THR A 169 31.53 0.74 3.03
C THR A 169 30.28 1.26 2.33
N ASP A 170 30.28 1.17 1.02
CA ASP A 170 29.17 1.60 0.19
C ASP A 170 28.06 0.54 0.13
N TYR A 171 26.85 0.95 0.44
CA TYR A 171 25.65 0.11 0.35
C TYR A 171 24.65 0.74 -0.62
N THR A 172 23.96 -0.10 -1.38
CA THR A 172 23.00 0.33 -2.39
C THR A 172 21.59 0.59 -1.85
N GLY A 173 21.33 0.20 -0.62
CA GLY A 173 20.07 0.37 0.09
C GLY A 173 20.17 -0.13 1.53
N LEU A 174 19.08 -0.01 2.27
CA LEU A 174 18.93 -0.46 3.64
C LEU A 174 17.74 -1.41 3.74
N VAL A 175 17.99 -2.62 4.22
CA VAL A 175 16.96 -3.60 4.57
C VAL A 175 16.94 -3.72 6.09
N ILE A 176 15.77 -3.55 6.70
CA ILE A 176 15.58 -3.62 8.15
C ILE A 176 14.63 -4.77 8.47
N ASP A 177 15.11 -5.75 9.22
CA ASP A 177 14.27 -6.81 9.77
C ASP A 177 13.60 -6.34 11.06
N GLY A 178 12.31 -6.14 10.98
CA GLY A 178 11.47 -5.71 12.09
C GLY A 178 10.49 -6.76 12.57
N ARG A 179 10.67 -8.00 12.15
CA ARG A 179 9.80 -9.11 12.58
C ARG A 179 9.88 -9.32 14.08
N GLY A 180 8.75 -9.70 14.66
CA GLY A 180 8.62 -9.86 16.13
C GLY A 180 8.41 -8.55 16.89
N LEU A 181 8.44 -7.39 16.21
CA LEU A 181 8.21 -6.08 16.81
C LEU A 181 6.84 -5.52 16.41
N SER A 182 6.22 -4.75 17.32
CA SER A 182 4.96 -4.05 17.04
C SER A 182 5.19 -2.86 16.12
N MET A 183 5.34 -3.13 14.82
CA MET A 183 5.49 -2.12 13.78
C MET A 183 4.34 -2.21 12.78
N VAL A 184 4.01 -1.08 12.18
CA VAL A 184 2.95 -0.98 11.18
C VAL A 184 3.46 -0.23 9.95
N PRO A 185 3.03 -0.63 8.75
CA PRO A 185 3.41 0.07 7.54
C PRO A 185 2.75 1.46 7.49
N MET A 186 3.48 2.45 6.97
CA MET A 186 3.07 3.85 6.85
C MET A 186 3.74 4.53 5.66
N LEU A 187 3.17 5.65 5.19
CA LEU A 187 3.72 6.40 4.05
C LEU A 187 5.06 7.06 4.38
N PHE A 188 5.20 7.60 5.60
CA PHE A 188 6.37 8.34 6.06
C PHE A 188 7.04 7.64 7.25
N PRO A 189 7.66 6.46 7.04
CA PRO A 189 8.40 5.81 8.10
C PRO A 189 9.66 6.59 8.44
N SER A 190 10.02 6.57 9.73
CA SER A 190 11.32 6.97 10.22
C SER A 190 12.14 5.75 10.65
N VAL A 191 13.45 5.89 10.69
CA VAL A 191 14.37 4.93 11.31
C VAL A 191 15.17 5.68 12.37
N PHE A 192 15.25 5.13 13.56
CA PHE A 192 15.96 5.71 14.70
C PHE A 192 17.16 4.86 15.08
N ASN A 193 18.18 5.48 15.71
CA ASN A 193 19.20 4.73 16.43
C ASN A 193 18.75 4.46 17.88
N GLU A 194 19.54 3.73 18.66
CA GLU A 194 19.25 3.38 20.07
C GLU A 194 19.06 4.61 20.96
N HIS A 195 19.70 5.73 20.62
CA HIS A 195 19.59 7.00 21.34
C HIS A 195 18.36 7.83 20.94
N GLY A 196 17.52 7.33 20.02
CA GLY A 196 16.33 8.05 19.53
C GLY A 196 16.63 9.14 18.48
N LEU A 197 17.85 9.19 17.96
CA LEU A 197 18.16 10.07 16.83
C LEU A 197 17.55 9.51 15.55
N GLU A 198 16.79 10.31 14.84
CA GLU A 198 16.26 9.96 13.52
C GLU A 198 17.41 9.94 12.51
N ILE A 199 17.65 8.77 11.92
CA ILE A 199 18.72 8.54 10.94
C ILE A 199 18.20 8.33 9.51
N TYR A 200 16.89 8.20 9.37
CA TYR A 200 16.16 8.20 8.12
C TYR A 200 14.74 8.66 8.36
N GLY A 201 14.21 9.44 7.45
CA GLY A 201 12.83 9.94 7.53
C GLY A 201 12.59 11.07 6.55
N ARG A 202 11.40 11.63 6.60
CA ARG A 202 10.95 12.71 5.71
C ARG A 202 11.91 13.92 5.64
N PRO A 203 12.56 14.36 6.73
CA PRO A 203 13.48 15.49 6.66
C PRO A 203 14.68 15.30 5.72
N PHE A 204 15.12 14.05 5.51
CA PHE A 204 16.36 13.73 4.79
C PHE A 204 16.13 13.29 3.34
N VAL A 205 14.92 12.82 3.00
CA VAL A 205 14.67 12.24 1.69
C VAL A 205 14.28 13.29 0.65
N SER A 206 14.50 12.95 -0.61
CA SER A 206 14.07 13.75 -1.74
C SER A 206 12.57 13.58 -2.00
N GLY A 207 11.81 14.66 -1.97
CA GLY A 207 10.37 14.65 -2.26
C GLY A 207 10.05 14.08 -3.65
N ARG A 208 10.90 14.34 -4.64
CA ARG A 208 10.77 13.74 -5.99
C ARG A 208 10.82 12.21 -5.94
N HIS A 209 11.75 11.63 -5.16
CA HIS A 209 11.89 10.18 -5.06
C HIS A 209 10.78 9.58 -4.17
N ALA A 210 10.41 10.26 -3.07
CA ALA A 210 9.30 9.85 -2.24
C ALA A 210 7.98 9.79 -3.03
N GLY A 211 7.70 10.80 -3.85
CA GLY A 211 6.55 10.82 -4.75
C GLY A 211 6.61 9.77 -5.86
N ALA A 212 7.81 9.45 -6.38
CA ALA A 212 7.94 8.47 -7.47
C ALA A 212 7.84 7.01 -7.00
N THR A 213 8.33 6.69 -5.78
CA THR A 213 8.51 5.29 -5.36
C THR A 213 8.04 4.98 -3.92
N GLY A 214 7.49 5.96 -3.22
CA GLY A 214 7.26 5.90 -1.76
C GLY A 214 8.57 6.02 -0.97
N MET A 215 8.48 6.35 0.31
CA MET A 215 9.68 6.49 1.16
C MET A 215 10.32 5.13 1.47
N ALA A 216 9.51 4.11 1.79
CA ALA A 216 9.99 2.74 2.00
C ALA A 216 9.13 1.74 1.24
N ALA A 217 9.66 0.53 1.05
CA ALA A 217 8.89 -0.64 0.70
C ALA A 217 8.75 -1.55 1.92
N TYR A 218 7.68 -2.34 1.96
CA TYR A 218 7.44 -3.28 3.04
C TYR A 218 7.28 -4.68 2.47
N CYS A 219 8.03 -5.63 3.03
CA CYS A 219 8.06 -7.03 2.63
C CYS A 219 7.75 -7.95 3.81
N ARG A 220 7.43 -9.20 3.55
CA ARG A 220 7.15 -10.21 4.58
C ARG A 220 8.36 -11.05 4.95
N ASN A 221 9.30 -11.16 4.04
CA ASN A 221 10.47 -12.00 4.21
C ASN A 221 11.71 -11.38 3.59
N GLU A 222 12.86 -11.96 3.91
CA GLU A 222 14.16 -11.49 3.46
C GLU A 222 14.34 -11.65 1.94
N ASP A 223 13.87 -12.76 1.36
CA ASP A 223 14.02 -13.03 -0.07
C ASP A 223 13.32 -11.97 -0.93
N GLU A 224 12.12 -11.55 -0.54
CA GLU A 224 11.40 -10.45 -1.20
C GLU A 224 12.15 -9.13 -1.04
N ALA A 225 12.62 -8.83 0.18
CA ALA A 225 13.33 -7.60 0.49
C ALA A 225 14.65 -7.48 -0.30
N MET A 226 15.45 -8.55 -0.35
CA MET A 226 16.73 -8.56 -1.05
C MET A 226 16.59 -8.47 -2.57
N LYS A 227 15.50 -8.98 -3.14
CA LYS A 227 15.19 -8.89 -4.58
C LYS A 227 14.50 -7.58 -4.98
N HIS A 228 14.04 -6.82 -3.99
CA HIS A 228 13.31 -5.59 -4.27
C HIS A 228 14.25 -4.51 -4.85
N ARG A 229 13.78 -3.80 -5.90
CA ARG A 229 14.60 -2.78 -6.60
C ARG A 229 15.20 -1.69 -5.70
N LYS A 230 14.56 -1.37 -4.56
CA LYS A 230 15.07 -0.38 -3.59
C LYS A 230 16.31 -0.88 -2.84
N ALA A 231 16.49 -2.20 -2.68
CA ALA A 231 17.66 -2.79 -2.07
C ALA A 231 18.92 -2.56 -2.91
N GLY A 232 18.78 -2.61 -4.23
CA GLY A 232 19.92 -2.61 -5.15
C GLY A 232 20.70 -3.93 -5.04
N SER A 233 21.97 -3.91 -5.46
CA SER A 233 22.79 -5.13 -5.55
C SER A 233 23.54 -5.48 -4.26
N ARG A 234 23.71 -4.53 -3.34
CA ARG A 234 24.46 -4.69 -2.09
C ARG A 234 23.84 -3.88 -0.95
N PRO A 235 22.65 -4.25 -0.48
CA PRO A 235 22.03 -3.54 0.62
C PRO A 235 22.75 -3.81 1.96
N TYR A 236 22.64 -2.88 2.89
CA TYR A 236 22.94 -3.16 4.29
C TYR A 236 21.73 -3.84 4.93
N TYR A 237 21.97 -4.95 5.62
CA TYR A 237 20.94 -5.63 6.38
C TYR A 237 21.11 -5.32 7.88
N ALA A 238 20.09 -4.72 8.47
CA ALA A 238 20.03 -4.39 9.89
C ALA A 238 18.86 -5.14 10.54
N VAL A 239 19.00 -5.49 11.80
CA VAL A 239 17.92 -6.03 12.62
C VAL A 239 17.44 -4.91 13.55
N ALA A 240 16.15 -4.63 13.56
CA ALA A 240 15.59 -3.69 14.50
C ALA A 240 15.63 -4.24 15.92
N VAL A 241 16.16 -3.46 16.86
CA VAL A 241 16.29 -3.85 18.27
C VAL A 241 15.03 -3.59 19.09
N ARG A 242 14.21 -2.62 18.63
CA ARG A 242 12.90 -2.28 19.20
C ARG A 242 12.09 -1.45 18.22
N SER A 243 10.83 -1.22 18.54
CA SER A 243 9.96 -0.28 17.85
C SER A 243 9.82 1.02 18.63
N LEU A 244 9.85 2.15 17.93
CA LEU A 244 9.55 3.47 18.46
C LEU A 244 8.47 4.13 17.58
N ARG A 245 7.27 4.37 18.14
CA ARG A 245 6.13 4.91 17.39
C ARG A 245 5.83 4.11 16.12
N GLY A 246 5.88 2.77 16.19
CA GLY A 246 5.66 1.90 15.03
C GLY A 246 6.78 1.88 13.98
N CYS A 247 7.89 2.58 14.22
CA CYS A 247 9.05 2.66 13.35
C CYS A 247 10.24 1.87 13.93
N PRO A 248 11.15 1.34 13.08
CA PRO A 248 12.29 0.57 13.53
C PRO A 248 13.35 1.44 14.23
N VAL A 249 13.90 0.89 15.30
CA VAL A 249 15.12 1.38 15.95
C VAL A 249 16.22 0.36 15.67
N ILE A 250 17.33 0.78 15.06
CA ILE A 250 18.50 -0.07 14.82
C ILE A 250 19.64 0.27 15.76
N SER A 251 20.62 -0.63 15.87
CA SER A 251 21.76 -0.41 16.75
C SER A 251 22.55 0.86 16.34
N ASP A 252 23.17 1.51 17.31
CA ASP A 252 24.03 2.67 17.05
C ASP A 252 25.22 2.30 16.15
N ARG A 253 25.69 1.07 16.25
CA ARG A 253 26.73 0.52 15.37
C ARG A 253 26.28 0.46 13.92
N ASP A 254 25.06 -0.02 13.67
CA ASP A 254 24.51 -0.12 12.32
C ASP A 254 24.23 1.29 11.75
N ALA A 255 23.68 2.18 12.57
CA ALA A 255 23.45 3.57 12.19
C ALA A 255 24.74 4.27 11.76
N ARG A 256 25.83 4.14 12.54
CA ARG A 256 27.16 4.69 12.18
C ARG A 256 27.68 4.12 10.87
N ARG A 257 27.52 2.82 10.65
CA ARG A 257 28.01 2.15 9.45
C ARG A 257 27.28 2.63 8.20
N ILE A 258 25.98 2.78 8.28
CA ILE A 258 25.13 3.27 7.18
C ILE A 258 25.46 4.73 6.85
N LEU A 259 25.58 5.57 7.86
CA LEU A 259 25.81 7.01 7.70
C LEU A 259 27.26 7.38 7.39
N SER A 260 28.22 6.45 7.48
CA SER A 260 29.64 6.70 7.20
C SER A 260 29.97 6.92 5.74
N SER A 261 29.10 6.46 4.81
CA SER A 261 29.35 6.54 3.36
C SER A 261 28.41 7.57 2.71
N PRO A 262 28.97 8.60 2.05
CA PRO A 262 28.19 9.53 1.23
C PRO A 262 27.39 8.83 0.11
N PHE A 263 27.93 7.76 -0.46
CA PHE A 263 27.23 6.96 -1.44
C PHE A 263 25.95 6.32 -0.83
N THR A 264 26.08 5.75 0.36
CA THR A 264 24.94 5.13 1.04
C THR A 264 23.87 6.16 1.41
N THR A 265 24.26 7.31 1.99
CA THR A 265 23.32 8.36 2.34
C THR A 265 22.60 8.93 1.12
N GLU A 266 23.28 9.05 -0.02
CA GLU A 266 22.63 9.46 -1.28
C GLU A 266 21.60 8.40 -1.76
N ARG A 267 21.84 7.11 -1.53
CA ARG A 267 20.86 6.04 -1.83
C ARG A 267 19.66 6.11 -0.88
N LEU A 268 19.89 6.41 0.39
CA LEU A 268 18.81 6.66 1.38
C LEU A 268 18.01 7.90 1.01
N LYS A 269 18.66 8.99 0.59
CA LYS A 269 17.99 10.20 0.09
C LYS A 269 17.05 9.90 -1.09
N LYS A 270 17.36 8.89 -1.88
CA LYS A 270 16.53 8.35 -2.98
C LYS A 270 15.55 7.26 -2.53
N CYS A 271 15.25 7.18 -1.25
CA CYS A 271 14.28 6.24 -0.66
C CYS A 271 14.65 4.76 -0.85
N GLY A 272 15.95 4.42 -0.78
CA GLY A 272 16.46 3.06 -0.88
C GLY A 272 16.30 2.27 0.43
N VAL A 273 15.09 2.20 1.00
CA VAL A 273 14.80 1.55 2.28
C VAL A 273 13.69 0.53 2.14
N ILE A 274 13.87 -0.62 2.78
CA ILE A 274 12.90 -1.71 2.87
C ILE A 274 12.79 -2.14 4.32
N ILE A 275 11.56 -2.38 4.77
CA ILE A 275 11.27 -2.86 6.12
C ILE A 275 10.54 -4.20 6.01
N ILE A 276 11.06 -5.22 6.68
CA ILE A 276 10.44 -6.54 6.74
C ILE A 276 9.55 -6.58 7.98
N LEU A 277 8.29 -6.92 7.79
CA LEU A 277 7.27 -7.00 8.84
C LEU A 277 6.62 -8.38 8.87
N ASP A 278 6.07 -8.74 10.04
CA ASP A 278 5.28 -9.96 10.17
C ASP A 278 4.01 -9.92 9.32
N ALA A 279 3.61 -11.08 8.82
CA ALA A 279 2.38 -11.23 8.02
C ALA A 279 1.10 -10.88 8.81
N LYS A 280 1.15 -10.89 10.14
CA LYS A 280 0.00 -10.67 11.04
C LYS A 280 -0.27 -9.20 11.36
N ASN A 281 0.64 -8.28 11.02
CA ASN A 281 0.50 -6.86 11.37
C ASN A 281 -0.34 -6.06 10.35
N GLY A 282 -1.02 -6.73 9.47
CA GLY A 282 -1.95 -6.17 8.48
C GLY A 282 -3.42 -6.29 8.90
N GLY A 283 -3.80 -5.78 10.08
CA GLY A 283 -5.20 -5.51 10.42
C GLY A 283 -5.86 -6.49 11.40
N SER A 284 -6.17 -6.03 12.53
CA SER A 284 -7.37 -6.37 13.31
C SER A 284 -8.34 -5.22 13.22
#